data_14d36c7bc5a80e8e7a78a7f5ad41cee9
#
_entry.id   14d36c7bc5a80e8e7a78a7f5ad41cee9
#
_cell.length_a   1.000
_cell.length_b   1.000
_cell.length_c   1.000
_cell.angle_alpha   90.00
_cell.angle_beta   90.00
_cell.angle_gamma   90.00
#
_symmetry.space_group_name_H-M   'P 1'
#
loop_
_entity.id
_entity.type
_entity.pdbx_description
1 polymer ?
#
loop_
_entity_poly.entity_id
_entity_poly.type
_entity_poly.pdbx_seq_one_letter_code
_entity_poly.pdbx_strand_id
1 'polypeptide(L)'
;GHLPTTDPLSIHSELTYICQQYPICILVAVLYDTFGEMSVRLFFALLDMVAVLFIWYQTFPKAGNRILHCAVSCVFGAVIVYSLRSTPRALDILCLAVSWELMEKYIESRDIRFLFGFPFLGIFIANLHGALWPCAIMLPLAALLDSKLDSNARAALAVTILLTIASAMLNPYGLDVLSLPFKTIGTSDVATVAVPELKPMFSIVPVEAVILIVISVMPVIFHAKCLGFKKTVFSFETMMISGLLFLSLMTWRNELLLLGILMIV
;
A
#
# COMPACT_ATOMS: atom_id res chain seq x y z
N GLY A 1 -30.17 4.83 4.03
CA GLY A 1 -29.59 5.47 2.86
C GLY A 1 -29.09 4.43 1.88
N HIS A 2 -29.09 4.76 0.60
CA HIS A 2 -28.53 3.88 -0.42
C HIS A 2 -27.18 4.41 -0.83
N LEU A 3 -26.24 3.51 -1.16
CA LEU A 3 -24.96 3.92 -1.78
C LEU A 3 -25.24 4.47 -3.18
N PRO A 4 -24.60 5.58 -3.57
CA PRO A 4 -24.79 6.15 -4.89
C PRO A 4 -24.22 5.20 -5.96
N THR A 5 -25.04 4.92 -6.99
CA THR A 5 -24.64 4.14 -8.18
C THR A 5 -24.31 5.05 -9.37
N THR A 6 -24.73 6.31 -9.28
CA THR A 6 -24.41 7.37 -10.23
C THR A 6 -23.70 8.50 -9.48
N ASP A 7 -22.83 9.23 -10.17
CA ASP A 7 -22.09 10.32 -9.53
C ASP A 7 -23.04 11.49 -9.19
N PRO A 8 -23.27 11.76 -7.89
CA PRO A 8 -24.22 12.80 -7.48
C PRO A 8 -23.71 14.23 -7.77
N LEU A 9 -22.42 14.39 -8.09
CA LEU A 9 -21.80 15.67 -8.40
C LEU A 9 -21.58 15.88 -9.90
N SER A 10 -21.83 14.84 -10.72
CA SER A 10 -21.70 14.93 -12.19
C SER A 10 -23.00 15.37 -12.83
N ILE A 11 -22.88 16.19 -13.91
CA ILE A 11 -23.98 16.49 -14.80
C ILE A 11 -24.34 15.31 -15.73
N HIS A 12 -23.48 14.28 -15.77
CA HIS A 12 -23.67 13.07 -16.58
C HIS A 12 -24.31 11.96 -15.74
N SER A 13 -25.63 11.83 -15.84
CA SER A 13 -26.42 10.86 -15.05
C SER A 13 -26.20 9.40 -15.44
N GLU A 14 -25.62 9.15 -16.63
CA GLU A 14 -25.32 7.79 -17.14
C GLU A 14 -23.98 7.24 -16.65
N LEU A 15 -23.12 8.05 -16.03
CA LEU A 15 -21.84 7.58 -15.52
C LEU A 15 -22.01 6.78 -14.24
N THR A 16 -21.57 5.53 -14.26
CA THR A 16 -21.53 4.70 -13.06
C THR A 16 -20.52 5.23 -12.07
N TYR A 17 -20.91 5.34 -10.81
CA TYR A 17 -20.08 5.80 -9.72
C TYR A 17 -19.82 4.66 -8.72
N ILE A 18 -18.57 4.50 -8.32
CA ILE A 18 -18.17 3.58 -7.27
C ILE A 18 -17.51 4.40 -6.16
N CYS A 19 -18.18 4.50 -5.03
CA CYS A 19 -17.60 5.15 -3.85
C CYS A 19 -16.56 4.22 -3.21
N GLN A 20 -15.35 4.28 -3.70
CA GLN A 20 -14.25 3.39 -3.29
C GLN A 20 -13.79 3.53 -1.84
N GLN A 21 -14.31 4.52 -1.11
CA GLN A 21 -13.94 4.84 0.27
C GLN A 21 -15.19 5.07 1.13
N TYR A 22 -16.31 4.40 0.81
CA TYR A 22 -17.59 4.69 1.41
C TYR A 22 -17.61 4.64 2.96
N PRO A 23 -16.94 3.69 3.67
CA PRO A 23 -16.94 3.70 5.13
C PRO A 23 -16.19 4.90 5.70
N ILE A 24 -15.09 5.32 5.05
CA ILE A 24 -14.34 6.52 5.44
C ILE A 24 -15.18 7.77 5.19
N CYS A 25 -15.88 7.85 4.07
CA CYS A 25 -16.76 8.97 3.77
C CYS A 25 -17.88 9.10 4.83
N ILE A 26 -18.48 7.98 5.25
CA ILE A 26 -19.49 7.98 6.31
C ILE A 26 -18.88 8.44 7.65
N LEU A 27 -17.72 7.88 8.03
CA LEU A 27 -17.04 8.25 9.27
C LEU A 27 -16.67 9.73 9.28
N VAL A 28 -16.11 10.25 8.19
CA VAL A 28 -15.76 11.66 8.05
C VAL A 28 -17.00 12.56 8.16
N ALA A 29 -18.11 12.18 7.51
CA ALA A 29 -19.36 12.92 7.63
C ALA A 29 -19.87 12.97 9.08
N VAL A 30 -19.90 11.83 9.78
CA VAL A 30 -20.31 11.76 11.19
C VAL A 30 -19.38 12.60 12.08
N LEU A 31 -18.07 12.52 11.89
CA LEU A 31 -17.10 13.33 12.65
C LEU A 31 -17.31 14.83 12.41
N TYR A 32 -17.50 15.21 11.14
CA TYR A 32 -17.72 16.60 10.77
C TYR A 32 -19.01 17.15 11.35
N ASP A 33 -20.12 16.41 11.20
CA ASP A 33 -21.44 16.83 11.69
C ASP A 33 -21.50 16.92 13.23
N THR A 34 -20.73 16.05 13.92
CA THR A 34 -20.78 15.98 15.39
C THR A 34 -19.80 16.94 16.06
N PHE A 35 -18.57 17.04 15.51
CA PHE A 35 -17.45 17.72 16.17
C PHE A 35 -16.78 18.79 15.30
N GLY A 36 -17.27 19.00 14.07
CA GLY A 36 -16.75 19.99 13.14
C GLY A 36 -15.45 19.57 12.43
N GLU A 37 -14.92 20.47 11.62
CA GLU A 37 -13.76 20.24 10.72
C GLU A 37 -12.50 19.75 11.47
N MET A 38 -12.26 20.25 12.68
CA MET A 38 -11.07 19.91 13.45
C MET A 38 -11.01 18.41 13.79
N SER A 39 -12.16 17.78 14.04
CA SER A 39 -12.22 16.34 14.33
C SER A 39 -11.77 15.49 13.15
N VAL A 40 -12.09 15.90 11.93
CA VAL A 40 -11.67 15.20 10.70
C VAL A 40 -10.16 15.33 10.52
N ARG A 41 -9.61 16.51 10.73
CA ARG A 41 -8.16 16.75 10.67
C ARG A 41 -7.40 15.93 11.71
N LEU A 42 -7.90 15.89 12.94
CA LEU A 42 -7.33 15.09 14.03
C LEU A 42 -7.41 13.58 13.73
N PHE A 43 -8.52 13.11 13.17
CA PHE A 43 -8.68 11.70 12.78
C PHE A 43 -7.60 11.29 11.79
N PHE A 44 -7.39 12.04 10.70
CA PHE A 44 -6.36 11.71 9.72
C PHE A 44 -4.95 11.85 10.30
N ALA A 45 -4.67 12.87 11.09
CA ALA A 45 -3.37 13.04 11.75
C ALA A 45 -3.05 11.87 12.70
N LEU A 46 -4.04 11.37 13.45
CA LEU A 46 -3.90 10.19 14.30
C LEU A 46 -3.66 8.93 13.46
N LEU A 47 -4.36 8.78 12.34
CA LEU A 47 -4.19 7.65 11.43
C LEU A 47 -2.78 7.62 10.83
N ASP A 48 -2.28 8.78 10.37
CA ASP A 48 -0.92 8.96 9.85
C ASP A 48 0.11 8.58 10.92
N MET A 49 -0.09 9.06 12.14
CA MET A 49 0.78 8.77 13.28
C MET A 49 0.78 7.26 13.61
N VAL A 50 -0.39 6.61 13.63
CA VAL A 50 -0.51 5.17 13.88
C VAL A 50 0.26 4.37 12.83
N ALA A 51 0.14 4.72 11.54
CA ALA A 51 0.85 4.03 10.47
C ALA A 51 2.38 4.11 10.65
N VAL A 52 2.91 5.31 10.91
CA VAL A 52 4.35 5.53 11.12
C VAL A 52 4.86 4.84 12.39
N LEU A 53 4.13 4.95 13.51
CA LEU A 53 4.50 4.31 14.77
C LEU A 53 4.42 2.79 14.67
N PHE A 54 3.49 2.24 13.91
CA PHE A 54 3.39 0.80 13.70
C PHE A 54 4.62 0.26 12.96
N ILE A 55 5.04 0.93 11.88
CA ILE A 55 6.27 0.57 11.16
C ILE A 55 7.49 0.70 12.07
N TRP A 56 7.61 1.80 12.81
CA TRP A 56 8.69 1.99 13.75
C TRP A 56 8.75 0.88 14.82
N TYR A 57 7.60 0.49 15.36
CA TYR A 57 7.51 -0.60 16.32
C TYR A 57 7.98 -1.94 15.75
N GLN A 58 7.64 -2.25 14.50
CA GLN A 58 8.07 -3.48 13.83
C GLN A 58 9.57 -3.53 13.58
N THR A 59 10.17 -2.40 13.25
CA THR A 59 11.56 -2.32 12.79
C THR A 59 12.54 -2.07 13.92
N PHE A 60 12.12 -1.37 14.98
CA PHE A 60 12.99 -1.00 16.10
C PHE A 60 13.68 -2.19 16.80
N PRO A 61 13.05 -3.34 17.06
CA PRO A 61 13.71 -4.50 17.67
C PRO A 61 14.82 -5.11 16.80
N LYS A 62 14.72 -4.92 15.46
CA LYS A 62 15.65 -5.47 14.47
C LYS A 62 16.85 -4.55 14.21
N ALA A 63 16.81 -3.32 14.72
CA ALA A 63 17.81 -2.29 14.45
C ALA A 63 19.13 -2.57 15.17
N GLY A 64 20.23 -2.69 14.42
CA GLY A 64 21.58 -2.83 14.96
C GLY A 64 22.07 -1.57 15.66
N ASN A 65 21.74 -0.39 15.13
CA ASN A 65 22.00 0.91 15.75
C ASN A 65 20.70 1.67 15.98
N ARG A 66 20.24 1.68 17.23
CA ARG A 66 18.96 2.28 17.62
C ARG A 66 18.86 3.78 17.41
N ILE A 67 19.98 4.50 17.61
CA ILE A 67 20.03 5.97 17.42
C ILE A 67 19.87 6.29 15.93
N LEU A 68 20.64 5.62 15.07
CA LEU A 68 20.53 5.79 13.63
C LEU A 68 19.15 5.41 13.13
N HIS A 69 18.60 4.29 13.62
CA HIS A 69 17.25 3.86 13.27
C HIS A 69 16.19 4.91 13.64
N CYS A 70 16.24 5.45 14.87
CA CYS A 70 15.32 6.52 15.26
C CYS A 70 15.46 7.76 14.38
N ALA A 71 16.69 8.18 14.05
CA ALA A 71 16.92 9.35 13.20
C ALA A 71 16.35 9.13 11.78
N VAL A 72 16.64 7.98 11.17
CA VAL A 72 16.12 7.62 9.84
C VAL A 72 14.59 7.52 9.86
N SER A 73 14.02 6.83 10.86
CA SER A 73 12.56 6.70 10.99
C SER A 73 11.86 8.04 11.21
N CYS A 74 12.47 8.98 11.93
CA CYS A 74 11.95 10.35 12.07
C CYS A 74 11.90 11.08 10.73
N VAL A 75 12.97 10.98 9.92
CA VAL A 75 13.03 11.61 8.60
C VAL A 75 11.98 11.01 7.66
N PHE A 76 11.97 9.68 7.52
CA PHE A 76 10.98 8.99 6.68
C PHE A 76 9.55 9.23 7.15
N GLY A 77 9.30 9.13 8.46
CA GLY A 77 8.01 9.41 9.06
C GLY A 77 7.53 10.83 8.77
N ALA A 78 8.41 11.82 8.88
CA ALA A 78 8.09 13.22 8.57
C ALA A 78 7.73 13.39 7.08
N VAL A 79 8.50 12.77 6.17
CA VAL A 79 8.20 12.78 4.72
C VAL A 79 6.87 12.12 4.43
N ILE A 80 6.60 10.95 5.01
CA ILE A 80 5.33 10.23 4.83
C ILE A 80 4.16 11.10 5.32
N VAL A 81 4.21 11.61 6.55
CA VAL A 81 3.13 12.45 7.13
C VAL A 81 2.92 13.71 6.30
N TYR A 82 3.99 14.37 5.86
CA TYR A 82 3.89 15.54 4.97
C TYR A 82 3.20 15.20 3.65
N SER A 83 3.50 14.03 3.06
CA SER A 83 2.96 13.61 1.77
C SER A 83 1.54 13.05 1.84
N LEU A 84 1.10 12.54 3.01
CA LEU A 84 -0.25 11.99 3.22
C LEU A 84 -1.34 13.08 3.18
N ARG A 85 -1.06 14.29 3.63
CA ARG A 85 -1.95 15.47 3.54
C ARG A 85 -3.38 15.21 4.05
N SER A 86 -3.51 14.49 5.17
CA SER A 86 -4.82 14.16 5.75
C SER A 86 -5.73 13.38 4.78
N THR A 87 -5.19 12.36 4.14
CA THR A 87 -5.91 11.47 3.24
C THR A 87 -5.97 10.05 3.79
N PRO A 88 -6.90 9.18 3.36
CA PRO A 88 -6.96 7.79 3.80
C PRO A 88 -5.78 6.90 3.36
N ARG A 89 -4.78 7.44 2.66
CA ARG A 89 -3.59 6.72 2.18
C ARG A 89 -2.74 6.09 3.31
N ALA A 90 -2.85 6.61 4.54
CA ALA A 90 -2.24 5.97 5.70
C ALA A 90 -2.73 4.53 5.92
N LEU A 91 -3.99 4.23 5.55
CA LEU A 91 -4.54 2.88 5.59
C LEU A 91 -3.83 1.93 4.62
N ASP A 92 -3.41 2.43 3.46
CA ASP A 92 -2.67 1.64 2.46
C ASP A 92 -1.29 1.27 2.98
N ILE A 93 -0.59 2.24 3.59
CA ILE A 93 0.71 2.02 4.23
C ILE A 93 0.57 1.04 5.39
N LEU A 94 -0.46 1.20 6.21
CA LEU A 94 -0.73 0.30 7.33
C LEU A 94 -1.06 -1.12 6.85
N CYS A 95 -1.86 -1.25 5.79
CA CYS A 95 -2.16 -2.53 5.15
C CYS A 95 -0.86 -3.22 4.67
N LEU A 96 0.03 -2.49 4.00
CA LEU A 96 1.32 -3.03 3.56
C LEU A 96 2.20 -3.43 4.74
N ALA A 97 2.26 -2.62 5.80
CA ALA A 97 3.05 -2.92 6.99
C ALA A 97 2.54 -4.18 7.73
N VAL A 98 1.22 -4.32 7.87
CA VAL A 98 0.61 -5.54 8.43
C VAL A 98 0.87 -6.74 7.53
N SER A 99 0.72 -6.57 6.21
CA SER A 99 1.02 -7.62 5.23
C SER A 99 2.48 -8.09 5.34
N TRP A 100 3.41 -7.14 5.52
CA TRP A 100 4.83 -7.43 5.69
C TRP A 100 5.08 -8.30 6.93
N GLU A 101 4.55 -7.90 8.07
CA GLU A 101 4.66 -8.65 9.33
C GLU A 101 4.13 -10.09 9.20
N LEU A 102 2.96 -10.23 8.57
CA LEU A 102 2.36 -11.55 8.32
C LEU A 102 3.24 -12.40 7.40
N MET A 103 3.80 -11.80 6.36
CA MET A 103 4.66 -12.50 5.41
C MET A 103 5.99 -12.92 6.03
N GLU A 104 6.66 -12.04 6.78
CA GLU A 104 7.89 -12.40 7.51
C GLU A 104 7.64 -13.59 8.44
N LYS A 105 6.60 -13.51 9.28
CA LYS A 105 6.25 -14.60 10.21
C LYS A 105 5.94 -15.90 9.47
N TYR A 106 5.27 -15.82 8.33
CA TYR A 106 5.04 -17.01 7.51
C TYR A 106 6.33 -17.59 6.93
N ILE A 107 7.21 -16.75 6.39
CA ILE A 107 8.49 -17.22 5.80
C ILE A 107 9.39 -17.84 6.88
N GLU A 108 9.41 -17.30 8.08
CA GLU A 108 10.22 -17.78 9.19
C GLU A 108 9.68 -19.08 9.81
N SER A 109 8.38 -19.12 10.13
CA SER A 109 7.76 -20.20 10.91
C SER A 109 7.11 -21.30 10.05
N ARG A 110 6.77 -20.99 8.79
CA ARG A 110 5.94 -21.82 7.89
C ARG A 110 4.53 -22.11 8.43
N ASP A 111 4.08 -21.32 9.40
CA ASP A 111 2.75 -21.46 9.97
C ASP A 111 1.70 -20.79 9.07
N ILE A 112 0.84 -21.61 8.47
CA ILE A 112 -0.23 -21.16 7.57
C ILE A 112 -1.23 -20.21 8.23
N ARG A 113 -1.30 -20.17 9.57
CA ARG A 113 -2.20 -19.26 10.28
C ARG A 113 -1.95 -17.80 9.94
N PHE A 114 -0.70 -17.43 9.64
CA PHE A 114 -0.37 -16.06 9.22
C PHE A 114 -0.95 -15.72 7.85
N LEU A 115 -1.17 -16.71 6.99
CA LEU A 115 -1.78 -16.50 5.67
C LEU A 115 -3.27 -16.15 5.74
N PHE A 116 -3.99 -16.55 6.79
CA PHE A 116 -5.39 -16.18 6.96
C PHE A 116 -5.60 -14.68 7.14
N GLY A 117 -4.58 -13.93 7.56
CA GLY A 117 -4.64 -12.47 7.65
C GLY A 117 -4.87 -11.76 6.30
N PHE A 118 -4.39 -12.34 5.20
CA PHE A 118 -4.49 -11.72 3.87
C PHE A 118 -5.92 -11.60 3.33
N PRO A 119 -6.79 -12.60 3.38
CA PRO A 119 -8.20 -12.42 3.04
C PRO A 119 -8.91 -11.32 3.87
N PHE A 120 -8.60 -11.20 5.17
CA PHE A 120 -9.14 -10.10 5.98
C PHE A 120 -8.61 -8.74 5.51
N LEU A 121 -7.33 -8.63 5.16
CA LEU A 121 -6.78 -7.42 4.56
C LEU A 121 -7.44 -7.11 3.22
N GLY A 122 -7.76 -8.13 2.41
CA GLY A 122 -8.50 -7.98 1.16
C GLY A 122 -9.87 -7.34 1.36
N ILE A 123 -10.66 -7.84 2.34
CA ILE A 123 -11.95 -7.23 2.71
C ILE A 123 -11.73 -5.79 3.20
N PHE A 124 -10.76 -5.60 4.09
CA PHE A 124 -10.50 -4.31 4.72
C PHE A 124 -10.18 -3.24 3.69
N ILE A 125 -9.14 -3.45 2.85
CA ILE A 125 -8.69 -2.44 1.91
C ILE A 125 -9.68 -2.22 0.77
N ALA A 126 -10.38 -3.26 0.30
CA ALA A 126 -11.40 -3.14 -0.75
C ALA A 126 -12.59 -2.27 -0.31
N ASN A 127 -12.88 -2.19 0.98
CA ASN A 127 -13.93 -1.34 1.54
C ASN A 127 -13.44 0.06 1.93
N LEU A 128 -12.20 0.20 2.38
CA LEU A 128 -11.66 1.47 2.86
C LEU A 128 -10.95 2.28 1.77
N HIS A 129 -10.34 1.61 0.79
CA HIS A 129 -9.69 2.24 -0.36
C HIS A 129 -9.71 1.30 -1.57
N GLY A 130 -10.90 1.10 -2.14
CA GLY A 130 -11.18 0.07 -3.14
C GLY A 130 -10.22 0.03 -4.34
N ALA A 131 -9.71 1.18 -4.81
CA ALA A 131 -8.73 1.21 -5.91
C ALA A 131 -7.37 0.57 -5.54
N LEU A 132 -7.06 0.44 -4.26
CA LEU A 132 -5.79 -0.12 -3.77
C LEU A 132 -5.94 -1.52 -3.15
N TRP A 133 -7.05 -2.23 -3.40
CA TRP A 133 -7.20 -3.63 -2.96
C TRP A 133 -6.00 -4.54 -3.37
N PRO A 134 -5.28 -4.30 -4.50
CA PRO A 134 -4.12 -5.13 -4.85
C PRO A 134 -3.00 -5.08 -3.82
N CYS A 135 -2.92 -4.04 -2.97
CA CYS A 135 -1.94 -3.97 -1.88
C CYS A 135 -2.02 -5.19 -0.96
N ALA A 136 -3.21 -5.79 -0.78
CA ALA A 136 -3.38 -6.99 0.03
C ALA A 136 -2.74 -8.25 -0.58
N ILE A 137 -2.51 -8.29 -1.90
CA ILE A 137 -1.88 -9.45 -2.56
C ILE A 137 -0.44 -9.20 -3.00
N MET A 138 0.07 -7.97 -2.92
CA MET A 138 1.40 -7.63 -3.44
C MET A 138 2.51 -8.44 -2.78
N LEU A 139 2.51 -8.57 -1.45
CA LEU A 139 3.53 -9.34 -0.74
C LEU A 139 3.43 -10.85 -1.00
N PRO A 140 2.25 -11.50 -0.87
CA PRO A 140 2.11 -12.89 -1.28
C PRO A 140 2.54 -13.16 -2.73
N LEU A 141 2.26 -12.24 -3.65
CA LEU A 141 2.66 -12.35 -5.04
C LEU A 141 4.19 -12.24 -5.20
N ALA A 142 4.82 -11.28 -4.54
CA ALA A 142 6.28 -11.14 -4.52
C ALA A 142 6.96 -12.37 -3.91
N ALA A 143 6.39 -12.91 -2.83
CA ALA A 143 6.92 -14.08 -2.13
C ALA A 143 6.83 -15.38 -2.97
N LEU A 144 5.92 -15.48 -3.94
CA LEU A 144 5.89 -16.66 -4.84
C LEU A 144 7.23 -16.91 -5.55
N LEU A 145 8.02 -15.86 -5.79
CA LEU A 145 9.32 -15.92 -6.43
C LEU A 145 10.48 -16.07 -5.44
N ASP A 146 10.21 -16.04 -4.13
CA ASP A 146 11.24 -16.16 -3.10
C ASP A 146 11.94 -17.53 -3.16
N SER A 147 13.27 -17.50 -3.22
CA SER A 147 14.10 -18.68 -3.30
C SER A 147 14.10 -19.53 -2.01
N LYS A 148 13.62 -18.98 -0.90
CA LYS A 148 13.50 -19.66 0.39
C LYS A 148 12.29 -20.58 0.45
N LEU A 149 11.33 -20.47 -0.50
CA LEU A 149 10.07 -21.19 -0.47
C LEU A 149 10.10 -22.46 -1.33
N ASP A 150 9.57 -23.55 -0.75
CA ASP A 150 9.32 -24.80 -1.44
C ASP A 150 8.00 -24.78 -2.23
N SER A 151 7.69 -25.86 -2.95
CA SER A 151 6.48 -25.95 -3.77
C SER A 151 5.18 -25.91 -2.93
N ASN A 152 5.18 -26.48 -1.72
CA ASN A 152 4.02 -26.52 -0.85
C ASN A 152 3.70 -25.10 -0.32
N ALA A 153 4.74 -24.38 0.12
CA ALA A 153 4.60 -22.99 0.54
C ALA A 153 4.10 -22.09 -0.59
N ARG A 154 4.60 -22.27 -1.82
CA ARG A 154 4.11 -21.53 -2.99
C ARG A 154 2.66 -21.87 -3.32
N ALA A 155 2.26 -23.14 -3.22
CA ALA A 155 0.87 -23.54 -3.41
C ALA A 155 -0.04 -22.89 -2.36
N ALA A 156 0.37 -22.85 -1.08
CA ALA A 156 -0.36 -22.17 -0.02
C ALA A 156 -0.51 -20.67 -0.31
N LEU A 157 0.56 -20.00 -0.78
CA LEU A 157 0.51 -18.59 -1.19
C LEU A 157 -0.42 -18.36 -2.38
N ALA A 158 -0.39 -19.24 -3.40
CA ALA A 158 -1.29 -19.12 -4.55
C ALA A 158 -2.76 -19.23 -4.11
N VAL A 159 -3.09 -20.17 -3.23
CA VAL A 159 -4.43 -20.28 -2.64
C VAL A 159 -4.78 -19.02 -1.84
N THR A 160 -3.85 -18.51 -1.05
CA THR A 160 -4.05 -17.26 -0.28
C THR A 160 -4.36 -16.08 -1.19
N ILE A 161 -3.63 -15.91 -2.28
CA ILE A 161 -3.88 -14.86 -3.27
C ILE A 161 -5.30 -14.97 -3.83
N LEU A 162 -5.71 -16.18 -4.25
CA LEU A 162 -7.06 -16.40 -4.78
C LEU A 162 -8.15 -16.11 -3.74
N LEU A 163 -7.95 -16.54 -2.49
CA LEU A 163 -8.88 -16.25 -1.39
C LEU A 163 -8.93 -14.75 -1.08
N THR A 164 -7.80 -14.05 -1.14
CA THR A 164 -7.73 -12.59 -0.91
C THR A 164 -8.46 -11.83 -2.01
N ILE A 165 -8.30 -12.22 -3.28
CA ILE A 165 -9.05 -11.63 -4.40
C ILE A 165 -10.55 -11.90 -4.23
N ALA A 166 -10.94 -13.13 -3.91
CA ALA A 166 -12.32 -13.47 -3.66
C ALA A 166 -12.92 -12.69 -2.49
N SER A 167 -12.15 -12.50 -1.41
CA SER A 167 -12.58 -11.75 -0.23
C SER A 167 -12.74 -10.25 -0.51
N ALA A 168 -11.93 -9.67 -1.40
CA ALA A 168 -12.07 -8.27 -1.82
C ALA A 168 -13.42 -7.99 -2.53
N MET A 169 -14.09 -9.03 -3.04
CA MET A 169 -15.44 -8.92 -3.59
C MET A 169 -16.54 -8.75 -2.49
N LEU A 170 -16.19 -8.96 -1.22
CA LEU A 170 -17.06 -8.68 -0.06
C LEU A 170 -17.11 -7.17 0.21
N ASN A 171 -17.58 -6.46 -0.80
CA ASN A 171 -17.77 -5.02 -0.87
C ASN A 171 -19.13 -4.75 -1.49
N PRO A 172 -19.82 -3.66 -1.16
CA PRO A 172 -21.15 -3.34 -1.71
C PRO A 172 -21.21 -3.28 -3.23
N TYR A 173 -20.09 -3.04 -3.91
CA TYR A 173 -20.01 -2.99 -5.38
C TYR A 173 -19.50 -4.31 -6.00
N GLY A 174 -19.22 -5.33 -5.19
CA GLY A 174 -18.84 -6.66 -5.66
C GLY A 174 -17.65 -6.66 -6.63
N LEU A 175 -17.85 -7.24 -7.81
CA LEU A 175 -16.81 -7.33 -8.87
C LEU A 175 -16.33 -5.97 -9.39
N ASP A 176 -17.16 -4.94 -9.33
CA ASP A 176 -16.80 -3.63 -9.86
C ASP A 176 -15.59 -3.00 -9.15
N VAL A 177 -15.41 -3.29 -7.85
CA VAL A 177 -14.24 -2.85 -7.09
C VAL A 177 -12.96 -3.43 -7.65
N LEU A 178 -12.97 -4.70 -8.10
CA LEU A 178 -11.78 -5.33 -8.67
C LEU A 178 -11.31 -4.65 -9.95
N SER A 179 -12.22 -4.01 -10.68
CA SER A 179 -11.92 -3.30 -11.93
C SER A 179 -11.28 -1.92 -11.71
N LEU A 180 -11.42 -1.31 -10.52
CA LEU A 180 -11.00 0.06 -10.24
C LEU A 180 -9.52 0.35 -10.54
N PRO A 181 -8.54 -0.47 -10.10
CA PRO A 181 -7.13 -0.21 -10.39
C PRO A 181 -6.85 -0.16 -11.89
N PHE A 182 -7.49 -1.06 -12.66
CA PHE A 182 -7.29 -1.15 -14.11
C PHE A 182 -7.95 0.01 -14.85
N LYS A 183 -9.09 0.49 -14.39
CA LYS A 183 -9.74 1.70 -14.92
C LYS A 183 -8.86 2.93 -14.69
N THR A 184 -8.14 3.00 -13.58
CA THR A 184 -7.26 4.13 -13.27
C THR A 184 -5.98 4.11 -14.11
N ILE A 185 -5.40 2.92 -14.36
CA ILE A 185 -4.18 2.77 -15.17
C ILE A 185 -4.44 3.07 -16.67
N GLY A 186 -5.64 2.77 -17.15
CA GLY A 186 -6.03 2.97 -18.57
C GLY A 186 -6.73 4.30 -18.83
N THR A 187 -6.75 5.23 -17.89
CA THR A 187 -7.44 6.52 -18.08
C THR A 187 -6.74 7.37 -19.14
N SER A 188 -7.58 7.95 -19.99
CA SER A 188 -7.21 8.81 -21.10
C SER A 188 -6.28 9.96 -20.69
N ASP A 189 -5.60 10.54 -21.67
CA ASP A 189 -4.76 11.74 -21.54
C ASP A 189 -5.44 12.89 -20.78
N VAL A 190 -6.77 12.96 -20.81
CA VAL A 190 -7.56 13.96 -20.07
C VAL A 190 -7.41 13.80 -18.55
N ALA A 191 -7.49 12.57 -18.02
CA ALA A 191 -7.32 12.35 -16.58
C ALA A 191 -5.89 12.62 -16.13
N THR A 192 -4.88 12.27 -16.94
CA THR A 192 -3.48 12.57 -16.63
C THR A 192 -3.16 14.07 -16.73
N VAL A 193 -3.88 14.83 -17.54
CA VAL A 193 -3.77 16.30 -17.57
C VAL A 193 -4.37 16.93 -16.32
N ALA A 194 -5.55 16.45 -15.90
CA ALA A 194 -6.29 16.99 -14.76
C ALA A 194 -5.70 16.61 -13.39
N VAL A 195 -5.07 15.42 -13.28
CA VAL A 195 -4.54 14.89 -12.02
C VAL A 195 -3.03 14.65 -12.15
N PRO A 196 -2.18 15.60 -11.72
CA PRO A 196 -0.72 15.48 -11.84
C PRO A 196 -0.15 14.20 -11.21
N GLU A 197 -0.74 13.72 -10.14
CA GLU A 197 -0.30 12.52 -9.43
C GLU A 197 -0.35 11.24 -10.29
N LEU A 198 -1.15 11.22 -11.37
CA LEU A 198 -1.26 10.07 -12.29
C LEU A 198 -0.18 10.08 -13.37
N LYS A 199 0.62 11.14 -13.46
CA LYS A 199 1.72 11.26 -14.42
C LYS A 199 2.94 10.46 -13.97
N PRO A 200 3.82 10.07 -14.91
CA PRO A 200 5.12 9.51 -14.60
C PRO A 200 5.92 10.48 -13.72
N MET A 201 6.58 9.94 -12.69
CA MET A 201 7.31 10.72 -11.70
C MET A 201 8.39 11.62 -12.32
N PHE A 202 9.11 11.12 -13.32
CA PHE A 202 10.12 11.91 -14.05
C PHE A 202 9.58 13.15 -14.75
N SER A 203 8.30 13.16 -15.11
CA SER A 203 7.69 14.32 -15.78
C SER A 203 7.27 15.43 -14.82
N ILE A 204 7.15 15.14 -13.52
CA ILE A 204 6.68 16.08 -12.50
C ILE A 204 7.80 16.45 -11.52
N VAL A 205 8.50 15.43 -10.99
CA VAL A 205 9.50 15.57 -9.91
C VAL A 205 10.76 14.75 -10.22
N PRO A 206 11.52 15.13 -11.29
CA PRO A 206 12.64 14.31 -11.77
C PRO A 206 13.76 14.14 -10.73
N VAL A 207 14.01 15.12 -9.88
CA VAL A 207 15.02 15.02 -8.81
C VAL A 207 14.60 14.01 -7.75
N GLU A 208 13.34 14.05 -7.32
CA GLU A 208 12.77 13.11 -6.35
C GLU A 208 12.77 11.69 -6.93
N ALA A 209 12.49 11.53 -8.23
CA ALA A 209 12.57 10.23 -8.90
C ALA A 209 13.98 9.61 -8.83
N VAL A 210 15.02 10.42 -9.06
CA VAL A 210 16.42 9.98 -8.94
C VAL A 210 16.77 9.63 -7.50
N ILE A 211 16.38 10.46 -6.54
CA ILE A 211 16.58 10.18 -5.11
C ILE A 211 15.91 8.86 -4.72
N LEU A 212 14.65 8.66 -5.15
CA LEU A 212 13.88 7.46 -4.86
C LEU A 212 14.55 6.20 -5.42
N ILE A 213 15.09 6.27 -6.64
CA ILE A 213 15.88 5.16 -7.22
C ILE A 213 17.09 4.86 -6.35
N VAL A 214 17.86 5.88 -5.97
CA VAL A 214 19.09 5.70 -5.18
C VAL A 214 18.79 5.04 -3.84
N ILE A 215 17.81 5.56 -3.08
CA ILE A 215 17.46 5.00 -1.76
C ILE A 215 16.84 3.59 -1.89
N SER A 216 16.16 3.26 -2.99
CA SER A 216 15.60 1.92 -3.22
C SER A 216 16.68 0.89 -3.59
N VAL A 217 17.72 1.30 -4.30
CA VAL A 217 18.80 0.41 -4.70
C VAL A 217 19.76 0.10 -3.55
N MET A 218 19.92 1.00 -2.58
CA MET A 218 20.83 0.81 -1.44
C MET A 218 20.56 -0.48 -0.63
N PRO A 219 19.34 -0.76 -0.14
CA PRO A 219 19.06 -2.00 0.58
C PRO A 219 19.28 -3.24 -0.28
N VAL A 220 18.97 -3.19 -1.58
CA VAL A 220 19.22 -4.31 -2.50
C VAL A 220 20.71 -4.61 -2.64
N ILE A 221 21.56 -3.58 -2.77
CA ILE A 221 23.02 -3.74 -2.81
C ILE A 221 23.53 -4.30 -1.48
N PHE A 222 23.03 -3.81 -0.36
CA PHE A 222 23.42 -4.30 0.96
C PHE A 222 23.04 -5.78 1.13
N HIS A 223 21.84 -6.17 0.81
CA HIS A 223 21.39 -7.56 0.81
C HIS A 223 22.25 -8.44 -0.12
N ALA A 224 22.60 -7.94 -1.32
CA ALA A 224 23.44 -8.69 -2.26
C ALA A 224 24.86 -8.97 -1.70
N LYS A 225 25.42 -8.03 -0.93
CA LYS A 225 26.69 -8.25 -0.23
C LYS A 225 26.60 -9.28 0.90
N CYS A 226 25.46 -9.30 1.62
CA CYS A 226 25.27 -10.21 2.76
C CYS A 226 24.84 -11.61 2.35
N LEU A 227 23.91 -11.76 1.41
CA LEU A 227 23.24 -13.00 1.06
C LEU A 227 23.74 -13.61 -0.28
N GLY A 228 24.46 -12.82 -1.08
CA GLY A 228 24.82 -13.14 -2.44
C GLY A 228 23.75 -12.75 -3.47
N PHE A 229 24.22 -12.37 -4.67
CA PHE A 229 23.39 -11.77 -5.73
C PHE A 229 22.12 -12.59 -6.08
N LYS A 230 22.29 -13.91 -6.33
CA LYS A 230 21.16 -14.76 -6.73
C LYS A 230 20.06 -14.84 -5.69
N LYS A 231 20.41 -14.95 -4.40
CA LYS A 231 19.44 -15.02 -3.30
C LYS A 231 18.73 -13.69 -3.09
N THR A 232 19.43 -12.59 -3.30
CA THR A 232 18.87 -11.24 -3.18
C THR A 232 17.87 -10.96 -4.30
N VAL A 233 18.21 -11.23 -5.54
CA VAL A 233 17.30 -10.99 -6.69
C VAL A 233 15.98 -11.74 -6.53
N PHE A 234 16.02 -12.96 -5.99
CA PHE A 234 14.84 -13.79 -5.74
C PHE A 234 14.41 -13.76 -4.26
N SER A 235 14.48 -12.62 -3.59
CA SER A 235 13.88 -12.38 -2.29
C SER A 235 12.62 -11.55 -2.41
N PHE A 236 11.64 -11.79 -1.52
CA PHE A 236 10.38 -11.04 -1.58
C PHE A 236 10.58 -9.56 -1.31
N GLU A 237 11.56 -9.20 -0.47
CA GLU A 237 11.95 -7.81 -0.17
C GLU A 237 12.38 -7.07 -1.45
N THR A 238 13.30 -7.66 -2.21
CA THR A 238 13.79 -7.09 -3.47
C THR A 238 12.68 -6.99 -4.52
N MET A 239 11.83 -8.01 -4.61
CA MET A 239 10.68 -8.01 -5.53
C MET A 239 9.69 -6.89 -5.18
N MET A 240 9.41 -6.69 -3.89
CA MET A 240 8.53 -5.61 -3.43
C MET A 240 9.12 -4.24 -3.72
N ILE A 241 10.38 -4.00 -3.36
CA ILE A 241 11.05 -2.72 -3.64
C ILE A 241 11.05 -2.44 -5.15
N SER A 242 11.45 -3.42 -5.96
CA SER A 242 11.53 -3.25 -7.42
C SER A 242 10.16 -3.01 -8.06
N GLY A 243 9.14 -3.74 -7.64
CA GLY A 243 7.78 -3.60 -8.15
C GLY A 243 7.17 -2.24 -7.77
N LEU A 244 7.30 -1.82 -6.50
CA LEU A 244 6.82 -0.52 -6.06
C LEU A 244 7.62 0.64 -6.64
N LEU A 245 8.93 0.49 -6.83
CA LEU A 245 9.74 1.49 -7.53
C LEU A 245 9.25 1.68 -8.96
N PHE A 246 9.04 0.57 -9.69
CA PHE A 246 8.48 0.64 -11.04
C PHE A 246 7.12 1.35 -11.07
N LEU A 247 6.20 0.97 -10.18
CA LEU A 247 4.88 1.60 -10.08
C LEU A 247 4.97 3.09 -9.71
N SER A 248 5.90 3.47 -8.83
CA SER A 248 6.11 4.87 -8.43
C SER A 248 6.66 5.72 -9.57
N LEU A 249 7.59 5.16 -10.36
CA LEU A 249 8.14 5.84 -11.55
C LEU A 249 7.08 6.00 -12.65
N MET A 250 6.18 5.02 -12.81
CA MET A 250 5.06 5.08 -13.74
C MET A 250 3.97 6.06 -13.30
N THR A 251 3.74 6.18 -12.00
CA THR A 251 2.67 6.99 -11.44
C THR A 251 3.10 7.54 -10.09
N TRP A 252 3.35 8.84 -10.02
CA TRP A 252 3.86 9.52 -8.81
C TRP A 252 3.06 9.18 -7.54
N ARG A 253 1.76 9.00 -7.68
CA ARG A 253 0.86 8.62 -6.59
C ARG A 253 1.31 7.41 -5.75
N ASN A 254 2.07 6.47 -6.36
CA ASN A 254 2.51 5.24 -5.69
C ASN A 254 3.78 5.40 -4.84
N GLU A 255 4.43 6.57 -4.89
CA GLU A 255 5.65 6.88 -4.10
C GLU A 255 5.49 6.56 -2.61
N LEU A 256 4.34 6.90 -2.03
CA LEU A 256 4.06 6.68 -0.61
C LEU A 256 4.09 5.20 -0.20
N LEU A 257 3.64 4.31 -1.07
CA LEU A 257 3.68 2.87 -0.82
C LEU A 257 5.12 2.36 -0.78
N LEU A 258 5.96 2.87 -1.70
CA LEU A 258 7.38 2.55 -1.72
C LEU A 258 8.10 3.09 -0.49
N LEU A 259 7.85 4.35 -0.11
CA LEU A 259 8.44 4.95 1.09
C LEU A 259 8.07 4.18 2.36
N GLY A 260 6.81 3.70 2.46
CA GLY A 260 6.37 2.83 3.54
C GLY A 260 7.18 1.53 3.62
N ILE A 261 7.42 0.87 2.49
CA ILE A 261 8.24 -0.36 2.43
C ILE A 261 9.71 -0.07 2.72
N LEU A 262 10.27 1.01 2.19
CA LEU A 262 11.67 1.39 2.46
C LEU A 262 11.93 1.73 3.93
N MET A 263 10.90 2.16 4.66
CA MET A 263 10.99 2.35 6.10
C MET A 263 11.02 1.02 6.87
N ILE A 264 10.47 -0.07 6.29
CA ILE A 264 10.43 -1.40 6.91
C ILE A 264 11.73 -2.17 6.66
N VAL A 265 12.30 -2.06 5.46
CA VAL A 265 13.52 -2.76 5.02
C VAL A 265 14.78 -2.10 5.53
#